data_dde5126b0564b00fd068ef6cdd49113f
#
_entry.id   dde5126b0564b00fd068ef6cdd49113f
#
_cell.length_a   1.000
_cell.length_b   1.000
_cell.length_c   1.000
_cell.angle_alpha   90.00
_cell.angle_beta   90.00
_cell.angle_gamma   90.00
#
_symmetry.space_group_name_H-M   'P 1'
#
loop_
_entity.id
_entity.type
_entity.pdbx_description
1 polymer ?
#
loop_
_entity_poly.entity_id
_entity_poly.type
_entity_poly.pdbx_seq_one_letter_code
_entity_poly.pdbx_strand_id
1 'polypeptide(L)'
;MKNIIIGTAGHIDHGKTTLIKYLTGIDTDRLPQEKEREMTIDIGFSYIKEKDINIGIVDVPGHQKFIKNMLSGVSGINYVLFLIASDDGIMPQTVEHFEILKLLGIQSGMIVLTKTDLVSKEKISELKSQIKERFKGSFLENFDILETSTKDIGSFDRLKIKLLEDISKLQLENQNKDFLMYIDRSFTIKGVGAVVTGSVSSGKVNLGDNIYLYPARKKLKIKSIENFGNRLETLEENCRGALNLGGIDYKEIKRGDFLYSDDSLISSDRIDIFLTSLENKTIKNNQKIRIYLGTDEVIGKILLFDKYKNGYIGQVVLEKEVFSFKNQLGIVRSYSPIVTLGGIKILDTKGQKISKKNSNYQIYIDRLKDIFDNKDFDKKDKESLKEKLIEQLKAFHTDNPLKKGIKPLELEKILSTDIGDILEDLSKENLIKIENNTVSLYDFKVKLTKEQKDLKEKIFKIYKNSGFYMVKYEIIENMLGDFYPKKEIEKIHRFMVENQMIVYLEEDRYILSGFFKEAQKKLVDYFSQEENKKNGITLGGFRELIDTNRQSAISIINKLEKINFLINRENTRFLREGF
;
A
#
# COMPACT_ATOMS: atom_id res chain seq x y z
N MET A 1 9.03 29.41 -6.77
CA MET A 1 9.19 28.99 -8.17
C MET A 1 8.13 27.94 -8.45
N LYS A 2 7.34 28.06 -9.51
CA LYS A 2 6.25 27.13 -9.84
C LYS A 2 6.80 25.98 -10.67
N ASN A 3 6.60 24.75 -10.20
CA ASN A 3 6.98 23.56 -10.94
C ASN A 3 5.77 22.95 -11.63
N ILE A 4 5.94 22.50 -12.88
CA ILE A 4 4.88 21.89 -13.68
C ILE A 4 5.43 20.82 -14.61
N ILE A 5 4.67 19.77 -14.84
CA ILE A 5 4.99 18.75 -15.83
C ILE A 5 3.96 18.83 -16.96
N ILE A 6 4.43 18.98 -18.18
CA ILE A 6 3.64 18.97 -19.41
C ILE A 6 3.86 17.66 -20.14
N GLY A 7 2.79 17.03 -20.62
CA GLY A 7 2.86 15.89 -21.52
C GLY A 7 2.42 16.24 -22.93
N THR A 8 3.03 15.61 -23.94
CA THR A 8 2.49 15.61 -25.29
C THR A 8 1.55 14.43 -25.48
N ALA A 9 0.51 14.57 -26.29
CA ALA A 9 -0.37 13.49 -26.69
C ALA A 9 -0.84 13.70 -28.14
N GLY A 10 -1.13 12.62 -28.84
CA GLY A 10 -1.56 12.68 -30.25
C GLY A 10 -1.01 11.50 -31.05
N HIS A 11 -1.45 11.39 -32.28
CA HIS A 11 -1.06 10.29 -33.18
C HIS A 11 0.45 10.30 -33.47
N ILE A 12 0.96 9.17 -34.00
CA ILE A 12 2.31 9.11 -34.59
C ILE A 12 2.38 10.14 -35.72
N ASP A 13 3.55 10.72 -35.97
CA ASP A 13 3.83 11.71 -37.02
C ASP A 13 3.03 13.04 -36.94
N HIS A 14 2.27 13.24 -35.85
CA HIS A 14 1.62 14.55 -35.60
C HIS A 14 2.58 15.62 -35.06
N GLY A 15 3.89 15.39 -35.11
CA GLY A 15 4.91 16.41 -34.86
C GLY A 15 5.18 16.70 -33.37
N LYS A 16 4.92 15.75 -32.45
CA LYS A 16 5.18 15.90 -31.00
C LYS A 16 6.62 16.27 -30.70
N THR A 17 7.57 15.42 -31.12
CA THR A 17 9.01 15.64 -30.92
C THR A 17 9.49 16.93 -31.62
N THR A 18 8.99 17.21 -32.81
CA THR A 18 9.28 18.46 -33.55
C THR A 18 8.82 19.67 -32.75
N LEU A 19 7.60 19.66 -32.22
CA LEU A 19 7.07 20.75 -31.38
C LEU A 19 7.97 21.00 -30.17
N ILE A 20 8.34 19.95 -29.45
CA ILE A 20 9.21 20.06 -28.27
C ILE A 20 10.57 20.64 -28.65
N LYS A 21 11.16 20.20 -29.76
CA LYS A 21 12.44 20.72 -30.25
C LYS A 21 12.38 22.22 -30.53
N TYR A 22 11.29 22.72 -31.11
CA TYR A 22 11.11 24.18 -31.33
C TYR A 22 10.90 24.94 -30.02
N LEU A 23 10.13 24.38 -29.07
CA LEU A 23 9.86 25.03 -27.79
C LEU A 23 11.08 25.07 -26.85
N THR A 24 11.97 24.09 -26.93
CA THR A 24 13.04 23.88 -25.93
C THR A 24 14.44 23.91 -26.49
N GLY A 25 14.60 23.76 -27.80
CA GLY A 25 15.92 23.58 -28.46
C GLY A 25 16.51 22.17 -28.25
N ILE A 26 15.83 21.27 -27.55
CA ILE A 26 16.30 19.92 -27.19
C ILE A 26 15.59 18.87 -28.05
N ASP A 27 16.36 18.01 -28.69
CA ASP A 27 15.84 16.83 -29.41
C ASP A 27 15.60 15.68 -28.42
N THR A 28 14.36 15.24 -28.33
CA THR A 28 13.96 14.18 -27.38
C THR A 28 14.20 12.77 -27.90
N ASP A 29 14.37 12.58 -29.22
CA ASP A 29 14.68 11.29 -29.83
C ASP A 29 16.17 10.97 -29.66
N ARG A 30 16.47 10.08 -28.72
CA ARG A 30 17.84 9.74 -28.30
C ARG A 30 18.35 8.43 -28.84
N LEU A 31 17.43 7.46 -29.06
CA LEU A 31 17.79 6.13 -29.52
C LEU A 31 18.12 6.16 -31.02
N PRO A 32 19.18 5.45 -31.48
CA PRO A 32 19.47 5.31 -32.90
C PRO A 32 18.27 4.83 -33.71
N GLN A 33 17.47 3.90 -33.12
CA GLN A 33 16.27 3.37 -33.74
C GLN A 33 15.13 4.39 -33.85
N GLU A 34 15.05 5.38 -32.97
CA GLU A 34 14.08 6.47 -33.06
C GLU A 34 14.41 7.39 -34.23
N LYS A 35 15.69 7.71 -34.40
CA LYS A 35 16.18 8.54 -35.51
C LYS A 35 16.07 7.84 -36.87
N GLU A 36 16.32 6.52 -36.91
CA GLU A 36 16.21 5.72 -38.13
C GLU A 36 14.76 5.55 -38.58
N ARG A 37 13.83 5.45 -37.63
CA ARG A 37 12.40 5.23 -37.90
C ARG A 37 11.57 6.50 -37.84
N GLU A 38 12.18 7.63 -37.52
CA GLU A 38 11.53 8.93 -37.30
C GLU A 38 10.34 8.83 -36.34
N MET A 39 10.47 7.97 -35.31
CA MET A 39 9.38 7.64 -34.41
C MET A 39 9.88 7.49 -32.97
N THR A 40 9.27 8.19 -32.02
CA THR A 40 9.55 8.06 -30.59
C THR A 40 9.12 6.69 -30.07
N ILE A 41 10.06 5.93 -29.49
CA ILE A 41 9.86 4.58 -28.94
C ILE A 41 9.77 4.62 -27.42
N ASP A 42 10.66 5.36 -26.76
CA ASP A 42 10.68 5.53 -25.32
C ASP A 42 10.28 6.96 -24.94
N ILE A 43 10.09 7.22 -23.65
CA ILE A 43 9.73 8.54 -23.15
C ILE A 43 10.89 9.52 -23.36
N GLY A 44 10.65 10.61 -24.06
CA GLY A 44 11.56 11.73 -24.18
C GLY A 44 11.36 12.74 -23.05
N PHE A 45 12.42 13.42 -22.66
CA PHE A 45 12.36 14.44 -21.62
C PHE A 45 13.08 15.69 -22.05
N SER A 46 12.42 16.83 -21.84
CA SER A 46 12.95 18.16 -22.11
C SER A 46 12.47 19.14 -21.04
N TYR A 47 12.88 20.39 -21.11
CA TYR A 47 12.46 21.41 -20.15
C TYR A 47 12.49 22.80 -20.71
N ILE A 48 11.67 23.68 -20.12
CA ILE A 48 11.71 25.15 -20.32
C ILE A 48 11.94 25.76 -18.94
N LYS A 49 12.89 26.68 -18.83
CA LYS A 49 13.16 27.43 -17.62
C LYS A 49 12.89 28.90 -17.89
N GLU A 50 11.91 29.46 -17.23
CA GLU A 50 11.56 30.89 -17.21
C GLU A 50 11.72 31.44 -15.79
N LYS A 51 11.70 32.76 -15.62
CA LYS A 51 12.07 33.43 -14.35
C LYS A 51 11.53 32.79 -13.08
N ASP A 52 10.22 32.47 -13.05
CA ASP A 52 9.54 31.96 -11.87
C ASP A 52 8.85 30.60 -12.09
N ILE A 53 9.05 29.98 -13.26
CA ILE A 53 8.37 28.74 -13.68
C ILE A 53 9.40 27.77 -14.26
N ASN A 54 9.38 26.56 -13.72
CA ASN A 54 10.10 25.40 -14.26
C ASN A 54 9.10 24.44 -14.91
N ILE A 55 9.26 24.19 -16.18
CA ILE A 55 8.40 23.29 -16.96
C ILE A 55 9.21 22.08 -17.35
N GLY A 56 8.87 20.91 -16.79
CA GLY A 56 9.32 19.63 -17.30
C GLY A 56 8.41 19.19 -18.45
N ILE A 57 8.99 18.76 -19.56
CA ILE A 57 8.23 18.26 -20.71
C ILE A 57 8.49 16.78 -20.88
N VAL A 58 7.42 16.02 -20.97
CA VAL A 58 7.41 14.57 -21.20
C VAL A 58 6.88 14.31 -22.60
N ASP A 59 7.76 13.87 -23.50
CA ASP A 59 7.39 13.44 -24.84
C ASP A 59 6.97 11.98 -24.82
N VAL A 60 5.69 11.73 -25.03
CA VAL A 60 5.18 10.36 -24.99
C VAL A 60 5.07 9.75 -26.38
N PRO A 61 5.43 8.45 -26.54
CA PRO A 61 5.31 7.78 -27.83
C PRO A 61 3.86 7.73 -28.31
N GLY A 62 3.65 7.99 -29.61
CA GLY A 62 2.33 8.02 -30.23
C GLY A 62 1.77 6.66 -30.61
N HIS A 63 2.63 5.65 -30.80
CA HIS A 63 2.24 4.37 -31.36
C HIS A 63 1.63 3.40 -30.33
N GLN A 64 0.54 2.70 -30.69
CA GLN A 64 -0.18 1.75 -29.81
C GLN A 64 0.71 0.70 -29.13
N LYS A 65 1.78 0.25 -29.79
CA LYS A 65 2.74 -0.69 -29.19
C LYS A 65 3.48 -0.14 -27.99
N PHE A 66 3.59 1.19 -27.88
CA PHE A 66 4.33 1.90 -26.84
C PHE A 66 3.44 2.57 -25.79
N ILE A 67 2.14 2.27 -25.78
CA ILE A 67 1.20 2.80 -24.76
C ILE A 67 1.68 2.52 -23.34
N LYS A 68 2.34 1.39 -23.08
CA LYS A 68 2.97 1.13 -21.78
C LYS A 68 3.98 2.22 -21.40
N ASN A 69 4.81 2.65 -22.36
CA ASN A 69 5.76 3.74 -22.15
C ASN A 69 5.04 5.08 -21.96
N MET A 70 4.00 5.33 -22.75
CA MET A 70 3.14 6.49 -22.57
C MET A 70 2.56 6.55 -21.15
N LEU A 71 1.92 5.48 -20.67
CA LEU A 71 1.28 5.42 -19.36
C LEU A 71 2.26 5.71 -18.21
N SER A 72 3.49 5.21 -18.32
CA SER A 72 4.51 5.53 -17.31
C SER A 72 5.01 6.98 -17.37
N GLY A 73 4.89 7.66 -18.52
CA GLY A 73 5.22 9.08 -18.66
C GLY A 73 4.10 10.01 -18.18
N VAL A 74 2.85 9.57 -18.28
CA VAL A 74 1.68 10.40 -17.93
C VAL A 74 1.51 10.57 -16.42
N SER A 75 2.08 9.69 -15.60
CA SER A 75 2.05 9.86 -14.14
C SER A 75 2.74 11.17 -13.72
N GLY A 76 1.96 12.08 -13.15
CA GLY A 76 2.45 13.41 -12.70
C GLY A 76 2.31 14.54 -13.73
N ILE A 77 1.72 14.31 -14.91
CA ILE A 77 1.41 15.38 -15.87
C ILE A 77 0.30 16.28 -15.32
N ASN A 78 0.56 17.58 -15.33
CA ASN A 78 -0.39 18.61 -14.89
C ASN A 78 -1.10 19.32 -16.06
N TYR A 79 -0.48 19.30 -17.24
CA TYR A 79 -0.95 20.02 -18.43
C TYR A 79 -0.63 19.22 -19.68
N VAL A 80 -1.51 19.17 -20.67
CA VAL A 80 -1.29 18.42 -21.89
C VAL A 80 -1.23 19.33 -23.13
N LEU A 81 -0.26 19.08 -23.99
CA LEU A 81 -0.25 19.56 -25.39
C LEU A 81 -0.84 18.42 -26.23
N PHE A 82 -2.08 18.60 -26.70
CA PHE A 82 -2.81 17.60 -27.47
C PHE A 82 -2.68 17.92 -28.97
N LEU A 83 -1.85 17.16 -29.68
CA LEU A 83 -1.47 17.45 -31.06
C LEU A 83 -2.34 16.71 -32.08
N ILE A 84 -2.80 17.48 -33.08
CA ILE A 84 -3.54 16.97 -34.23
C ILE A 84 -2.88 17.57 -35.48
N ALA A 85 -2.39 16.72 -36.38
CA ALA A 85 -1.86 17.19 -37.66
C ALA A 85 -3.00 17.58 -38.60
N SER A 86 -2.87 18.73 -39.25
CA SER A 86 -3.96 19.29 -40.07
C SER A 86 -4.20 18.53 -41.38
N ASP A 87 -3.19 17.84 -41.89
CA ASP A 87 -3.27 16.97 -43.05
C ASP A 87 -4.02 15.65 -42.76
N ASP A 88 -3.83 15.07 -41.56
CA ASP A 88 -4.40 13.77 -41.15
C ASP A 88 -5.73 13.91 -40.39
N GLY A 89 -5.90 14.98 -39.60
CA GLY A 89 -7.08 15.20 -38.75
C GLY A 89 -7.11 14.29 -37.52
N ILE A 90 -8.33 13.98 -37.06
CA ILE A 90 -8.54 13.15 -35.86
C ILE A 90 -8.35 11.68 -36.20
N MET A 91 -7.27 11.08 -35.75
CA MET A 91 -6.89 9.70 -36.01
C MET A 91 -7.31 8.75 -34.85
N PRO A 92 -7.42 7.42 -35.05
CA PRO A 92 -7.80 6.49 -34.00
C PRO A 92 -6.92 6.56 -32.75
N GLN A 93 -5.61 6.76 -32.89
CA GLN A 93 -4.69 6.91 -31.76
C GLN A 93 -4.89 8.26 -31.02
N THR A 94 -5.31 9.30 -31.74
CA THR A 94 -5.71 10.58 -31.12
C THR A 94 -6.86 10.36 -30.15
N VAL A 95 -7.86 9.55 -30.57
CA VAL A 95 -8.99 9.21 -29.70
C VAL A 95 -8.55 8.32 -28.51
N GLU A 96 -7.69 7.32 -28.73
CA GLU A 96 -7.19 6.47 -27.65
C GLU A 96 -6.38 7.27 -26.61
N HIS A 97 -5.53 8.20 -27.04
CA HIS A 97 -4.78 9.08 -26.13
C HIS A 97 -5.72 10.00 -25.34
N PHE A 98 -6.73 10.56 -26.00
CA PHE A 98 -7.76 11.33 -25.30
C PHE A 98 -8.46 10.53 -24.20
N GLU A 99 -8.90 9.32 -24.51
CA GLU A 99 -9.55 8.46 -23.52
C GLU A 99 -8.63 8.12 -22.33
N ILE A 100 -7.35 7.85 -22.60
CA ILE A 100 -6.37 7.60 -21.54
C ILE A 100 -6.19 8.84 -20.65
N LEU A 101 -6.04 10.04 -21.24
CA LEU A 101 -5.88 11.28 -20.48
C LEU A 101 -7.10 11.55 -19.61
N LYS A 102 -8.32 11.32 -20.15
CA LYS A 102 -9.58 11.43 -19.41
C LYS A 102 -9.63 10.48 -18.22
N LEU A 103 -9.25 9.22 -18.42
CA LEU A 103 -9.23 8.20 -17.36
C LEU A 103 -8.18 8.49 -16.28
N LEU A 104 -7.09 9.18 -16.63
CA LEU A 104 -6.03 9.60 -15.69
C LEU A 104 -6.31 10.99 -15.07
N GLY A 105 -7.48 11.55 -15.32
CA GLY A 105 -7.95 12.77 -14.66
C GLY A 105 -7.26 14.06 -15.11
N ILE A 106 -6.62 14.08 -16.29
CA ILE A 106 -6.04 15.31 -16.86
C ILE A 106 -7.17 16.24 -17.28
N GLN A 107 -7.13 17.49 -16.80
CA GLN A 107 -8.17 18.48 -17.04
C GLN A 107 -7.66 19.80 -17.62
N SER A 108 -6.34 19.97 -17.76
CA SER A 108 -5.73 21.19 -18.24
C SER A 108 -4.83 20.94 -19.43
N GLY A 109 -4.88 21.83 -20.41
CA GLY A 109 -4.07 21.68 -21.60
C GLY A 109 -4.49 22.62 -22.73
N MET A 110 -3.94 22.39 -23.92
CA MET A 110 -4.34 23.02 -25.16
C MET A 110 -4.27 22.07 -26.34
N ILE A 111 -5.01 22.35 -27.40
CA ILE A 111 -4.97 21.62 -28.65
C ILE A 111 -4.03 22.36 -29.60
N VAL A 112 -3.07 21.62 -30.17
CA VAL A 112 -2.11 22.19 -31.14
C VAL A 112 -2.37 21.55 -32.49
N LEU A 113 -2.82 22.38 -33.45
CA LEU A 113 -2.88 21.98 -34.86
C LEU A 113 -1.50 22.15 -35.47
N THR A 114 -0.90 21.05 -35.88
CA THR A 114 0.42 21.04 -36.53
C THR A 114 0.27 20.94 -38.04
N LYS A 115 1.37 21.18 -38.77
CA LYS A 115 1.45 21.08 -40.23
C LYS A 115 0.38 21.91 -40.95
N THR A 116 0.05 23.10 -40.40
CA THR A 116 -1.03 23.95 -40.95
C THR A 116 -0.70 24.54 -42.33
N ASP A 117 0.57 24.50 -42.72
CA ASP A 117 1.04 24.90 -44.06
C ASP A 117 0.73 23.88 -45.16
N LEU A 118 0.34 22.66 -44.82
CA LEU A 118 0.02 21.61 -45.80
C LEU A 118 -1.43 21.61 -46.27
N VAL A 119 -2.28 22.43 -45.65
CA VAL A 119 -3.73 22.46 -45.94
C VAL A 119 -4.24 23.90 -46.10
N SER A 120 -5.43 24.06 -46.73
CA SER A 120 -6.06 25.36 -46.90
C SER A 120 -6.68 25.88 -45.58
N LYS A 121 -6.92 27.17 -45.50
CA LYS A 121 -7.57 27.80 -44.32
C LYS A 121 -8.99 27.27 -44.08
N GLU A 122 -9.69 26.94 -45.14
CA GLU A 122 -11.05 26.38 -45.11
C GLU A 122 -11.00 25.01 -44.39
N LYS A 123 -10.03 24.15 -44.78
CA LYS A 123 -9.85 22.84 -44.15
C LYS A 123 -9.45 22.95 -42.67
N ILE A 124 -8.63 23.94 -42.30
CA ILE A 124 -8.32 24.21 -40.87
C ILE A 124 -9.59 24.59 -40.10
N SER A 125 -10.45 25.46 -40.67
CA SER A 125 -11.69 25.87 -40.05
C SER A 125 -12.66 24.71 -39.87
N GLU A 126 -12.77 23.83 -40.89
CA GLU A 126 -13.57 22.62 -40.83
C GLU A 126 -13.04 21.66 -39.73
N LEU A 127 -11.72 21.43 -39.68
CA LEU A 127 -11.10 20.58 -38.67
C LEU A 127 -11.32 21.11 -37.25
N LYS A 128 -11.22 22.42 -37.03
CA LYS A 128 -11.55 23.03 -35.73
C LYS A 128 -13.00 22.76 -35.33
N SER A 129 -13.93 22.79 -36.28
CA SER A 129 -15.34 22.47 -36.02
C SER A 129 -15.54 21.00 -35.67
N GLN A 130 -14.89 20.09 -36.40
CA GLN A 130 -14.89 18.66 -36.13
C GLN A 130 -14.31 18.35 -34.75
N ILE A 131 -13.22 19.01 -34.35
CA ILE A 131 -12.60 18.85 -33.02
C ILE A 131 -13.57 19.27 -31.92
N LYS A 132 -14.21 20.46 -32.07
CA LYS A 132 -15.19 20.95 -31.09
C LYS A 132 -16.38 20.03 -30.95
N GLU A 133 -16.90 19.50 -32.06
CA GLU A 133 -18.01 18.56 -32.05
C GLU A 133 -17.61 17.20 -31.42
N ARG A 134 -16.44 16.66 -31.81
CA ARG A 134 -15.96 15.34 -31.35
C ARG A 134 -15.67 15.31 -29.85
N PHE A 135 -15.15 16.39 -29.29
CA PHE A 135 -14.77 16.49 -27.89
C PHE A 135 -15.76 17.30 -27.04
N LYS A 136 -16.96 17.57 -27.55
CA LYS A 136 -18.03 18.23 -26.81
C LYS A 136 -18.40 17.46 -25.54
N GLY A 137 -18.62 18.15 -24.43
CA GLY A 137 -18.90 17.57 -23.12
C GLY A 137 -17.69 16.92 -22.45
N SER A 138 -16.47 17.11 -23.00
CA SER A 138 -15.24 16.61 -22.42
C SER A 138 -14.36 17.72 -21.87
N PHE A 139 -13.28 17.36 -21.19
CA PHE A 139 -12.31 18.34 -20.70
C PHE A 139 -11.58 19.11 -21.82
N LEU A 140 -11.52 18.56 -23.05
CA LEU A 140 -10.94 19.25 -24.21
C LEU A 140 -11.87 20.30 -24.83
N GLU A 141 -13.17 20.32 -24.54
CA GLU A 141 -14.13 21.26 -25.14
C GLU A 141 -13.71 22.73 -24.97
N ASN A 142 -13.14 23.04 -23.81
CA ASN A 142 -12.74 24.39 -23.43
C ASN A 142 -11.26 24.71 -23.71
N PHE A 143 -10.52 23.78 -24.35
CA PHE A 143 -9.12 24.00 -24.66
C PHE A 143 -8.97 24.97 -25.86
N ASP A 144 -8.01 25.88 -25.75
CA ASP A 144 -7.61 26.71 -26.86
C ASP A 144 -7.02 25.86 -27.98
N ILE A 145 -7.33 26.22 -29.24
CA ILE A 145 -6.81 25.54 -30.43
C ILE A 145 -5.82 26.49 -31.09
N LEU A 146 -4.54 26.16 -31.03
CA LEU A 146 -3.44 26.94 -31.62
C LEU A 146 -2.88 26.25 -32.86
N GLU A 147 -2.53 27.06 -33.84
CA GLU A 147 -1.96 26.62 -35.12
C GLU A 147 -0.45 26.75 -35.13
N THR A 148 0.25 25.73 -35.63
CA THR A 148 1.72 25.72 -35.77
C THR A 148 2.15 25.14 -37.10
N SER A 149 3.23 25.69 -37.64
CA SER A 149 3.86 25.23 -38.88
C SER A 149 5.37 25.44 -38.83
N THR A 150 6.13 24.47 -39.34
CA THR A 150 7.59 24.61 -39.51
C THR A 150 7.98 25.67 -40.53
N LYS A 151 7.04 26.13 -41.38
CA LYS A 151 7.24 27.26 -42.31
C LYS A 151 6.95 28.63 -41.67
N ASP A 152 6.20 28.66 -40.55
CA ASP A 152 5.96 29.85 -39.73
C ASP A 152 6.55 29.63 -38.33
N ILE A 153 7.85 29.91 -38.19
CA ILE A 153 8.55 29.73 -36.90
C ILE A 153 7.90 30.60 -35.82
N GLY A 154 7.39 31.79 -36.14
CA GLY A 154 6.69 32.65 -35.18
C GLY A 154 5.42 32.02 -34.58
N SER A 155 4.87 30.96 -35.20
CA SER A 155 3.75 30.20 -34.64
C SER A 155 4.14 29.46 -33.33
N PHE A 156 5.37 28.98 -33.21
CA PHE A 156 5.88 28.36 -32.00
C PHE A 156 6.12 29.37 -30.87
N ASP A 157 6.52 30.59 -31.21
CA ASP A 157 6.67 31.67 -30.23
C ASP A 157 5.30 32.07 -29.66
N ARG A 158 4.28 32.22 -30.52
CA ARG A 158 2.89 32.45 -30.08
C ARG A 158 2.38 31.32 -29.17
N LEU A 159 2.66 30.08 -29.54
CA LEU A 159 2.31 28.92 -28.71
C LEU A 159 3.02 28.99 -27.36
N LYS A 160 4.33 29.28 -27.32
CA LYS A 160 5.11 29.39 -26.09
C LYS A 160 4.57 30.47 -25.17
N ILE A 161 4.24 31.64 -25.70
CA ILE A 161 3.65 32.75 -24.94
C ILE A 161 2.34 32.32 -24.32
N LYS A 162 1.42 31.74 -25.11
CA LYS A 162 0.12 31.27 -24.62
C LYS A 162 0.26 30.18 -23.58
N LEU A 163 1.18 29.23 -23.78
CA LEU A 163 1.49 28.16 -22.83
C LEU A 163 1.92 28.73 -21.46
N LEU A 164 2.82 29.72 -21.46
CA LEU A 164 3.28 30.35 -20.22
C LEU A 164 2.15 31.12 -19.52
N GLU A 165 1.28 31.81 -20.29
CA GLU A 165 0.10 32.47 -19.74
C GLU A 165 -0.85 31.47 -19.05
N ASP A 166 -1.16 30.35 -19.69
CA ASP A 166 -2.06 29.33 -19.14
C ASP A 166 -1.47 28.69 -17.89
N ILE A 167 -0.18 28.35 -17.94
CA ILE A 167 0.53 27.79 -16.78
C ILE A 167 0.57 28.78 -15.63
N SER A 168 0.72 30.07 -15.87
CA SER A 168 0.73 31.09 -14.81
C SER A 168 -0.57 31.09 -14.01
N LYS A 169 -1.70 30.89 -14.70
CA LYS A 169 -3.06 30.88 -14.14
C LYS A 169 -3.45 29.53 -13.50
N LEU A 170 -2.74 28.45 -13.84
CA LEU A 170 -3.08 27.11 -13.36
C LEU A 170 -2.90 27.03 -11.84
N GLN A 171 -3.95 26.66 -11.14
CA GLN A 171 -3.88 26.37 -9.70
C GLN A 171 -3.59 24.88 -9.51
N LEU A 172 -2.47 24.57 -8.87
CA LEU A 172 -2.12 23.23 -8.45
C LEU A 172 -2.45 23.11 -6.97
N GLU A 173 -3.19 22.08 -6.61
CA GLU A 173 -3.45 21.78 -5.19
C GLU A 173 -2.16 21.27 -4.54
N ASN A 174 -1.52 22.11 -3.75
CA ASN A 174 -0.44 21.68 -2.87
C ASN A 174 -1.07 20.95 -1.69
N GLN A 175 -0.98 19.65 -1.68
CA GLN A 175 -1.37 18.86 -0.52
C GLN A 175 -0.08 18.48 0.24
N ASN A 176 -0.06 18.73 1.57
CA ASN A 176 0.96 18.15 2.46
C ASN A 176 0.78 16.63 2.49
N LYS A 177 1.33 15.94 1.50
CA LYS A 177 1.27 14.50 1.34
C LYS A 177 2.66 13.91 1.52
N ASP A 178 2.69 12.62 1.76
CA ASP A 178 3.90 11.83 1.72
C ASP A 178 4.58 11.92 0.37
N PHE A 179 5.93 11.87 0.38
CA PHE A 179 6.69 11.91 -0.85
C PHE A 179 6.48 10.63 -1.65
N LEU A 180 6.14 10.80 -2.92
CA LEU A 180 6.00 9.73 -3.90
C LEU A 180 6.67 10.13 -5.22
N MET A 181 7.64 9.31 -5.66
CA MET A 181 8.30 9.47 -6.95
C MET A 181 8.34 8.14 -7.69
N TYR A 182 7.69 8.06 -8.85
CA TYR A 182 7.80 6.89 -9.72
C TYR A 182 9.11 6.93 -10.51
N ILE A 183 9.84 5.81 -10.49
CA ILE A 183 11.12 5.69 -11.17
C ILE A 183 10.90 5.34 -12.63
N ASP A 184 11.40 6.18 -13.53
CA ASP A 184 11.39 5.94 -14.96
C ASP A 184 12.72 5.37 -15.48
N ARG A 185 13.85 5.73 -14.85
CA ARG A 185 15.19 5.24 -15.19
C ARG A 185 16.06 5.07 -13.96
N SER A 186 16.97 4.08 -14.01
CA SER A 186 18.07 3.92 -13.07
C SER A 186 19.37 3.72 -13.84
N PHE A 187 20.45 4.34 -13.38
CA PHE A 187 21.78 4.23 -13.98
C PHE A 187 22.87 4.53 -12.94
N THR A 188 24.12 4.29 -13.31
CA THR A 188 25.26 4.63 -12.47
C THR A 188 26.08 5.73 -13.10
N ILE A 189 26.60 6.62 -12.25
CA ILE A 189 27.60 7.61 -12.62
C ILE A 189 28.89 7.24 -11.90
N LYS A 190 30.00 7.14 -12.64
CA LYS A 190 31.30 6.78 -12.07
C LYS A 190 31.69 7.77 -10.96
N GLY A 191 31.95 7.23 -9.76
CA GLY A 191 32.29 8.01 -8.56
C GLY A 191 31.08 8.58 -7.78
N VAL A 192 29.85 8.50 -8.32
CA VAL A 192 28.64 9.00 -7.69
C VAL A 192 27.79 7.84 -7.14
N GLY A 193 27.66 6.76 -7.90
CA GLY A 193 26.88 5.59 -7.54
C GLY A 193 25.54 5.51 -8.25
N ALA A 194 24.53 4.88 -7.61
CA ALA A 194 23.21 4.70 -8.19
C ALA A 194 22.42 6.01 -8.26
N VAL A 195 21.95 6.35 -9.45
CA VAL A 195 21.09 7.51 -9.70
C VAL A 195 19.78 7.03 -10.30
N VAL A 196 18.67 7.52 -9.76
CA VAL A 196 17.33 7.30 -10.30
C VAL A 196 16.74 8.61 -10.79
N THR A 197 15.94 8.54 -11.85
CA THR A 197 15.15 9.67 -12.31
C THR A 197 13.68 9.33 -12.31
N GLY A 198 12.84 10.36 -12.15
CA GLY A 198 11.40 10.18 -12.14
C GLY A 198 10.64 11.48 -11.91
N SER A 199 9.33 11.39 -12.03
CA SER A 199 8.40 12.48 -11.72
C SER A 199 7.91 12.37 -10.29
N VAL A 200 7.98 13.47 -9.54
CA VAL A 200 7.45 13.55 -8.18
C VAL A 200 5.95 13.79 -8.26
N SER A 201 5.18 12.81 -7.82
CA SER A 201 3.72 12.84 -7.86
C SER A 201 3.11 13.52 -6.64
N SER A 202 3.79 13.50 -5.50
CA SER A 202 3.35 14.16 -4.27
C SER A 202 4.49 14.43 -3.31
N GLY A 203 4.29 15.39 -2.41
CA GLY A 203 5.17 15.69 -1.30
C GLY A 203 6.52 16.29 -1.70
N LYS A 204 7.46 16.26 -0.76
CA LYS A 204 8.82 16.78 -0.94
C LYS A 204 9.83 15.94 -0.19
N VAL A 205 11.09 16.03 -0.62
CA VAL A 205 12.23 15.36 0.02
C VAL A 205 13.45 16.28 0.02
N ASN A 206 14.26 16.21 1.06
CA ASN A 206 15.45 17.04 1.23
C ASN A 206 16.73 16.23 1.05
N LEU A 207 17.82 16.92 0.75
CA LEU A 207 19.14 16.35 0.74
C LEU A 207 19.48 15.73 2.11
N GLY A 208 19.93 14.50 2.10
CA GLY A 208 20.27 13.76 3.32
C GLY A 208 19.14 13.00 3.98
N ASP A 209 17.89 13.18 3.53
CA ASP A 209 16.75 12.43 4.01
C ASP A 209 16.89 10.92 3.74
N ASN A 210 16.20 10.12 4.55
CA ASN A 210 16.00 8.71 4.28
C ASN A 210 14.72 8.52 3.49
N ILE A 211 14.77 7.63 2.50
CA ILE A 211 13.66 7.30 1.62
C ILE A 211 13.56 5.78 1.46
N TYR A 212 12.38 5.26 1.18
CA TYR A 212 12.18 3.82 0.98
C TYR A 212 11.94 3.50 -0.48
N LEU A 213 12.69 2.51 -1.00
CA LEU A 213 12.48 1.96 -2.34
C LEU A 213 11.49 0.81 -2.26
N TYR A 214 10.40 0.92 -3.00
CA TYR A 214 9.39 -0.13 -3.15
C TYR A 214 9.45 -0.76 -4.55
N PRO A 215 9.16 -2.08 -4.70
CA PRO A 215 8.60 -2.99 -3.67
C PRO A 215 9.63 -3.58 -2.69
N ALA A 216 10.93 -3.33 -2.85
CA ALA A 216 12.00 -3.94 -2.04
C ALA A 216 11.97 -3.54 -0.55
N ARG A 217 11.25 -2.49 -0.17
CA ARG A 217 11.17 -1.90 1.19
C ARG A 217 12.55 -1.56 1.77
N LYS A 218 13.49 -1.16 0.88
CA LYS A 218 14.88 -0.88 1.25
C LYS A 218 15.01 0.59 1.64
N LYS A 219 15.45 0.87 2.86
CA LYS A 219 15.75 2.22 3.34
C LYS A 219 17.05 2.71 2.72
N LEU A 220 17.01 3.85 2.06
CA LEU A 220 18.11 4.45 1.31
C LEU A 220 18.31 5.90 1.75
N LYS A 221 19.56 6.40 1.64
CA LYS A 221 19.88 7.79 1.94
C LYS A 221 20.04 8.58 0.65
N ILE A 222 19.45 9.77 0.58
CA ILE A 222 19.63 10.70 -0.54
C ILE A 222 20.96 11.41 -0.38
N LYS A 223 21.86 11.24 -1.36
CA LYS A 223 23.21 11.82 -1.37
C LYS A 223 23.31 13.10 -2.20
N SER A 224 22.53 13.21 -3.26
CA SER A 224 22.37 14.43 -4.03
C SER A 224 21.01 14.48 -4.72
N ILE A 225 20.56 15.69 -4.96
CA ILE A 225 19.32 16.00 -5.67
C ILE A 225 19.69 16.87 -6.85
N GLU A 226 19.18 16.53 -8.04
CA GLU A 226 19.38 17.32 -9.24
C GLU A 226 18.07 17.48 -10.03
N ASN A 227 17.87 18.66 -10.59
CA ASN A 227 16.79 18.96 -11.51
C ASN A 227 17.36 19.75 -12.70
N PHE A 228 17.21 19.20 -13.91
CA PHE A 228 17.71 19.80 -15.15
C PHE A 228 19.18 20.27 -15.07
N GLY A 229 20.05 19.43 -14.49
CA GLY A 229 21.49 19.69 -14.33
C GLY A 229 21.86 20.66 -13.21
N ASN A 230 20.90 21.19 -12.45
CA ASN A 230 21.16 22.01 -11.28
C ASN A 230 21.03 21.18 -10.00
N ARG A 231 21.97 21.36 -9.06
CA ARG A 231 21.87 20.79 -7.73
C ARG A 231 20.84 21.53 -6.90
N LEU A 232 20.07 20.77 -6.14
CA LEU A 232 19.02 21.28 -5.26
C LEU A 232 19.19 20.74 -3.84
N GLU A 233 18.69 21.49 -2.87
CA GLU A 233 18.56 21.03 -1.48
C GLU A 233 17.24 20.27 -1.25
N THR A 234 16.20 20.60 -2.04
CA THR A 234 14.86 20.01 -1.91
C THR A 234 14.30 19.67 -3.28
N LEU A 235 13.65 18.52 -3.41
CA LEU A 235 12.86 18.12 -4.56
C LEU A 235 11.39 18.04 -4.16
N GLU A 236 10.53 18.76 -4.90
CA GLU A 236 9.11 18.91 -4.58
C GLU A 236 8.22 18.28 -5.66
N GLU A 237 6.93 18.16 -5.35
CA GLU A 237 5.91 17.69 -6.30
C GLU A 237 5.84 18.52 -7.59
N ASN A 238 5.24 17.93 -8.62
CA ASN A 238 5.08 18.54 -9.94
C ASN A 238 6.40 18.86 -10.65
N CYS A 239 7.50 18.21 -10.28
CA CYS A 239 8.75 18.31 -11.02
C CYS A 239 9.35 16.92 -11.28
N ARG A 240 10.25 16.89 -12.26
CA ARG A 240 11.05 15.71 -12.56
C ARG A 240 12.46 15.92 -11.99
N GLY A 241 12.93 14.94 -11.20
CA GLY A 241 14.24 15.05 -10.57
C GLY A 241 15.10 13.80 -10.75
N ALA A 242 16.37 13.97 -10.43
CA ALA A 242 17.35 12.90 -10.29
C ALA A 242 17.81 12.82 -8.84
N LEU A 243 17.76 11.64 -8.24
CA LEU A 243 18.20 11.37 -6.89
C LEU A 243 19.37 10.38 -6.90
N ASN A 244 20.48 10.75 -6.29
CA ASN A 244 21.54 9.82 -5.99
C ASN A 244 21.23 9.09 -4.68
N LEU A 245 21.17 7.77 -4.74
CA LEU A 245 20.79 6.92 -3.62
C LEU A 245 22.00 6.16 -3.09
N GLY A 246 22.22 6.28 -1.77
CA GLY A 246 23.25 5.54 -1.07
C GLY A 246 22.80 4.16 -0.62
N GLY A 247 23.67 3.15 -0.73
CA GLY A 247 23.42 1.82 -0.16
C GLY A 247 22.71 0.84 -1.10
N ILE A 248 22.67 1.12 -2.42
CA ILE A 248 22.06 0.26 -3.43
C ILE A 248 22.88 0.26 -4.73
N ASP A 249 22.86 -0.86 -5.45
CA ASP A 249 23.33 -0.92 -6.85
C ASP A 249 22.15 -0.54 -7.78
N TYR A 250 22.43 0.25 -8.84
CA TYR A 250 21.41 0.66 -9.80
C TYR A 250 20.71 -0.52 -10.50
N LYS A 251 21.40 -1.69 -10.59
CA LYS A 251 20.85 -2.92 -11.18
C LYS A 251 19.75 -3.55 -10.33
N GLU A 252 19.70 -3.23 -9.04
CA GLU A 252 18.63 -3.67 -8.13
C GLU A 252 17.33 -2.87 -8.34
N ILE A 253 17.43 -1.69 -9.00
CA ILE A 253 16.30 -0.77 -9.22
C ILE A 253 15.73 -0.99 -10.61
N LYS A 254 14.44 -1.24 -10.70
CA LYS A 254 13.74 -1.53 -11.96
C LYS A 254 12.73 -0.44 -12.29
N ARG A 255 12.37 -0.34 -13.56
CA ARG A 255 11.20 0.43 -13.98
C ARG A 255 9.95 -0.22 -13.39
N GLY A 256 9.09 0.56 -12.77
CA GLY A 256 7.97 0.09 -11.98
C GLY A 256 8.18 0.25 -10.48
N ASP A 257 9.44 0.37 -10.04
CA ASP A 257 9.75 0.72 -8.66
C ASP A 257 9.43 2.20 -8.40
N PHE A 258 9.25 2.54 -7.13
CA PHE A 258 9.01 3.91 -6.71
C PHE A 258 9.66 4.21 -5.36
N LEU A 259 9.86 5.49 -5.08
CA LEU A 259 10.34 5.99 -3.79
C LEU A 259 9.20 6.57 -2.99
N TYR A 260 9.17 6.27 -1.70
CA TYR A 260 8.16 6.73 -0.75
C TYR A 260 8.79 7.17 0.57
N SER A 261 8.14 8.10 1.27
CA SER A 261 8.70 8.75 2.47
C SER A 261 8.98 7.79 3.62
N ASP A 262 8.17 6.77 3.83
CA ASP A 262 8.27 5.86 4.97
C ASP A 262 8.07 4.37 4.62
N ASP A 263 8.02 3.50 5.63
CA ASP A 263 7.81 2.05 5.52
C ASP A 263 6.38 1.62 5.87
N SER A 264 5.40 2.50 5.74
CA SER A 264 4.01 2.24 6.14
C SER A 264 3.21 1.45 5.11
N LEU A 265 3.65 1.44 3.84
CA LEU A 265 2.88 0.82 2.78
C LEU A 265 2.79 -0.71 2.94
N ILE A 266 1.61 -1.24 2.70
CA ILE A 266 1.34 -2.67 2.75
C ILE A 266 0.95 -3.15 1.36
N SER A 267 1.57 -4.25 0.92
CA SER A 267 1.22 -4.90 -0.34
C SER A 267 -0.07 -5.70 -0.23
N SER A 268 -0.77 -5.81 -1.34
CA SER A 268 -1.96 -6.66 -1.45
C SER A 268 -2.07 -7.25 -2.86
N ASP A 269 -2.58 -8.47 -2.95
CA ASP A 269 -3.01 -9.10 -4.20
C ASP A 269 -4.47 -8.79 -4.55
N ARG A 270 -5.15 -7.99 -3.71
CA ARG A 270 -6.58 -7.71 -3.82
C ARG A 270 -6.87 -6.26 -3.49
N ILE A 271 -7.41 -5.54 -4.46
CA ILE A 271 -7.65 -4.09 -4.39
C ILE A 271 -9.10 -3.80 -4.76
N ASP A 272 -9.80 -3.01 -3.94
CA ASP A 272 -11.13 -2.55 -4.24
C ASP A 272 -11.09 -1.30 -5.11
N ILE A 273 -11.95 -1.26 -6.10
CA ILE A 273 -11.89 -0.25 -7.16
C ILE A 273 -13.26 0.30 -7.53
N PHE A 274 -13.25 1.51 -8.05
CA PHE A 274 -14.29 1.99 -8.96
C PHE A 274 -13.76 1.87 -10.39
N LEU A 275 -14.51 1.18 -11.24
CA LEU A 275 -14.17 0.94 -12.64
C LEU A 275 -15.04 1.81 -13.55
N THR A 276 -14.43 2.59 -14.43
CA THR A 276 -15.09 3.30 -15.53
C THR A 276 -14.74 2.62 -16.85
N SER A 277 -15.73 2.13 -17.58
CA SER A 277 -15.53 1.54 -18.93
C SER A 277 -15.47 2.65 -19.98
N LEU A 278 -14.67 2.46 -21.02
CA LEU A 278 -14.75 3.29 -22.22
C LEU A 278 -16.05 3.05 -22.99
N GLU A 279 -16.49 4.04 -23.76
CA GLU A 279 -17.63 3.90 -24.67
C GLU A 279 -17.40 2.71 -25.60
N ASN A 280 -18.46 1.92 -25.83
CA ASN A 280 -18.45 0.71 -26.68
C ASN A 280 -17.48 -0.39 -26.20
N LYS A 281 -17.00 -0.36 -24.95
CA LYS A 281 -16.24 -1.45 -24.34
C LYS A 281 -17.02 -2.09 -23.22
N THR A 282 -17.15 -3.41 -23.27
CA THR A 282 -17.78 -4.19 -22.22
C THR A 282 -16.75 -4.97 -21.45
N ILE A 283 -16.75 -4.81 -20.14
CA ILE A 283 -15.90 -5.59 -19.24
C ILE A 283 -16.75 -6.65 -18.57
N LYS A 284 -16.34 -7.92 -18.72
CA LYS A 284 -17.07 -9.05 -18.14
C LYS A 284 -16.58 -9.34 -16.72
N ASN A 285 -17.51 -9.79 -15.87
CA ASN A 285 -17.12 -10.27 -14.55
C ASN A 285 -16.13 -11.44 -14.64
N ASN A 286 -15.11 -11.47 -13.79
CA ASN A 286 -14.02 -12.45 -13.76
C ASN A 286 -13.13 -12.46 -15.03
N GLN A 287 -13.12 -11.35 -15.77
CA GLN A 287 -12.29 -11.21 -16.98
C GLN A 287 -10.81 -11.04 -16.57
N LYS A 288 -9.91 -11.75 -17.27
CA LYS A 288 -8.46 -11.55 -17.16
C LYS A 288 -8.06 -10.25 -17.85
N ILE A 289 -7.29 -9.43 -17.16
CA ILE A 289 -6.95 -8.06 -17.56
C ILE A 289 -5.48 -7.75 -17.28
N ARG A 290 -4.97 -6.69 -17.89
CA ARG A 290 -3.75 -5.99 -17.54
C ARG A 290 -4.10 -4.68 -16.88
N ILE A 291 -3.46 -4.36 -15.77
CA ILE A 291 -3.64 -3.11 -15.05
C ILE A 291 -2.32 -2.37 -15.05
N TYR A 292 -2.39 -1.07 -15.28
CA TYR A 292 -1.27 -0.16 -15.23
C TYR A 292 -1.48 0.78 -14.03
N LEU A 293 -0.57 0.70 -13.06
CA LEU A 293 -0.54 1.53 -11.86
C LEU A 293 0.80 2.25 -11.78
N GLY A 294 0.81 3.59 -11.90
CA GLY A 294 2.04 4.34 -12.06
C GLY A 294 2.85 3.84 -13.25
N THR A 295 4.06 3.35 -13.01
CA THR A 295 4.96 2.80 -14.05
C THR A 295 4.95 1.27 -14.13
N ASP A 296 4.18 0.57 -13.28
CA ASP A 296 4.09 -0.91 -13.25
C ASP A 296 2.92 -1.46 -14.09
N GLU A 297 3.11 -2.65 -14.62
CA GLU A 297 2.09 -3.45 -15.33
C GLU A 297 1.86 -4.74 -14.59
N VAL A 298 0.62 -4.99 -14.18
CA VAL A 298 0.24 -6.17 -13.41
C VAL A 298 -0.92 -6.89 -14.09
N ILE A 299 -0.87 -8.22 -14.09
CA ILE A 299 -1.95 -9.07 -14.58
C ILE A 299 -2.87 -9.42 -13.41
N GLY A 300 -4.16 -9.46 -13.69
CA GLY A 300 -5.16 -9.85 -12.69
C GLY A 300 -6.50 -10.21 -13.31
N LYS A 301 -7.48 -10.39 -12.44
CA LYS A 301 -8.89 -10.60 -12.80
C LYS A 301 -9.74 -9.52 -12.16
N ILE A 302 -10.73 -9.04 -12.90
CA ILE A 302 -11.67 -8.04 -12.40
C ILE A 302 -12.96 -8.72 -11.94
N LEU A 303 -13.39 -8.40 -10.71
CA LEU A 303 -14.65 -8.83 -10.13
C LEU A 303 -15.58 -7.61 -10.07
N LEU A 304 -16.73 -7.69 -10.72
CA LEU A 304 -17.74 -6.65 -10.70
C LEU A 304 -18.77 -6.96 -9.61
N PHE A 305 -18.94 -6.05 -8.68
CA PHE A 305 -19.85 -6.20 -7.56
C PHE A 305 -21.22 -5.56 -7.85
N ASP A 306 -21.23 -4.27 -8.14
CA ASP A 306 -22.44 -3.49 -8.36
C ASP A 306 -22.23 -2.38 -9.38
N LYS A 307 -23.29 -2.04 -10.14
CA LYS A 307 -23.29 -0.88 -11.03
C LYS A 307 -23.55 0.36 -10.20
N TYR A 308 -22.71 1.36 -10.32
CA TYR A 308 -22.82 2.59 -9.57
C TYR A 308 -22.45 3.80 -10.42
N LYS A 309 -23.33 4.82 -10.46
CA LYS A 309 -23.14 6.01 -11.32
C LYS A 309 -22.77 5.61 -12.77
N ASN A 310 -21.69 6.14 -13.28
CA ASN A 310 -21.17 5.89 -14.64
C ASN A 310 -20.19 4.71 -14.72
N GLY A 311 -20.16 3.84 -13.71
CA GLY A 311 -19.19 2.75 -13.64
C GLY A 311 -19.65 1.57 -12.78
N TYR A 312 -18.68 0.89 -12.18
CA TYR A 312 -18.90 -0.27 -11.32
C TYR A 312 -18.03 -0.20 -10.06
N ILE A 313 -18.61 -0.49 -8.92
CA ILE A 313 -17.85 -0.92 -7.75
C ILE A 313 -17.41 -2.36 -7.98
N GLY A 314 -16.17 -2.63 -7.76
CA GLY A 314 -15.60 -3.94 -7.99
C GLY A 314 -14.28 -4.15 -7.26
N GLN A 315 -13.64 -5.25 -7.58
CA GLN A 315 -12.37 -5.64 -7.00
C GLN A 315 -11.45 -6.22 -8.08
N VAL A 316 -10.18 -5.95 -7.96
CA VAL A 316 -9.17 -6.62 -8.76
C VAL A 316 -8.43 -7.64 -7.92
N VAL A 317 -8.30 -8.85 -8.44
CA VAL A 317 -7.48 -9.93 -7.88
C VAL A 317 -6.25 -10.07 -8.76
N LEU A 318 -5.11 -9.72 -8.25
CA LEU A 318 -3.83 -9.66 -8.97
C LEU A 318 -3.07 -10.98 -8.89
N GLU A 319 -2.22 -11.27 -9.88
CA GLU A 319 -1.36 -12.47 -9.88
C GLU A 319 -0.11 -12.29 -9.00
N LYS A 320 0.22 -11.06 -8.58
CA LYS A 320 1.27 -10.72 -7.61
C LYS A 320 0.77 -9.63 -6.68
N GLU A 321 1.30 -9.56 -5.48
CA GLU A 321 1.08 -8.43 -4.58
C GLU A 321 1.66 -7.15 -5.17
N VAL A 322 0.96 -6.04 -4.96
CA VAL A 322 1.39 -4.70 -5.33
C VAL A 322 1.20 -3.73 -4.18
N PHE A 323 2.04 -2.72 -4.14
CA PHE A 323 1.81 -1.55 -3.31
C PHE A 323 0.98 -0.55 -4.11
N SER A 324 -0.05 -0.03 -3.49
CA SER A 324 -0.97 0.92 -4.12
C SER A 324 -1.46 1.96 -3.12
N PHE A 325 -2.10 3.01 -3.62
CA PHE A 325 -2.53 4.14 -2.82
C PHE A 325 -4.03 4.36 -2.99
N LYS A 326 -4.70 4.80 -1.93
CA LYS A 326 -6.10 5.24 -2.00
C LYS A 326 -6.21 6.41 -2.99
N ASN A 327 -7.25 6.41 -3.81
CA ASN A 327 -7.50 7.36 -4.90
C ASN A 327 -6.49 7.29 -6.07
N GLN A 328 -5.54 6.35 -6.08
CA GLN A 328 -4.67 6.15 -7.23
C GLN A 328 -5.51 5.78 -8.46
N LEU A 329 -5.21 6.42 -9.58
CA LEU A 329 -5.80 6.12 -10.87
C LEU A 329 -4.96 5.08 -11.62
N GLY A 330 -5.63 4.24 -12.40
CA GLY A 330 -4.97 3.25 -13.23
C GLY A 330 -5.76 2.96 -14.50
N ILE A 331 -5.08 2.36 -15.46
CA ILE A 331 -5.66 1.96 -16.75
C ILE A 331 -5.83 0.45 -16.80
N VAL A 332 -6.98 0.03 -17.31
CA VAL A 332 -7.33 -1.38 -17.53
C VAL A 332 -7.31 -1.67 -19.02
N ARG A 333 -6.54 -2.69 -19.40
CA ARG A 333 -6.50 -3.23 -20.77
C ARG A 333 -6.86 -4.72 -20.80
N SER A 334 -7.40 -5.18 -21.91
CA SER A 334 -7.63 -6.62 -22.10
C SER A 334 -6.32 -7.40 -22.12
N TYR A 335 -6.37 -8.66 -21.67
CA TYR A 335 -5.19 -9.52 -21.64
C TYR A 335 -4.69 -9.83 -23.06
N SER A 336 -5.60 -10.21 -23.96
CA SER A 336 -5.33 -10.47 -25.38
C SER A 336 -6.64 -10.42 -26.18
N PRO A 337 -6.68 -9.72 -27.33
CA PRO A 337 -5.72 -8.73 -27.81
C PRO A 337 -5.63 -7.54 -26.84
N ILE A 338 -4.48 -6.84 -26.80
CA ILE A 338 -4.27 -5.74 -25.87
C ILE A 338 -4.99 -4.49 -26.37
N VAL A 339 -6.12 -4.17 -25.74
CA VAL A 339 -6.95 -3.00 -26.07
C VAL A 339 -7.32 -2.31 -24.74
N THR A 340 -7.34 -0.99 -24.73
CA THR A 340 -7.79 -0.22 -23.56
C THR A 340 -9.28 -0.44 -23.34
N LEU A 341 -9.66 -0.85 -22.14
CA LEU A 341 -11.04 -1.15 -21.76
C LEU A 341 -11.65 -0.07 -20.89
N GLY A 342 -10.86 0.59 -20.07
CA GLY A 342 -11.32 1.59 -19.13
C GLY A 342 -10.24 2.01 -18.13
N GLY A 343 -10.66 2.74 -17.10
CA GLY A 343 -9.83 3.16 -15.99
C GLY A 343 -10.37 2.69 -14.65
N ILE A 344 -9.51 2.67 -13.66
CA ILE A 344 -9.87 2.40 -12.28
C ILE A 344 -9.43 3.54 -11.37
N LYS A 345 -10.20 3.74 -10.32
CA LYS A 345 -9.83 4.51 -9.13
C LYS A 345 -9.77 3.54 -7.96
N ILE A 346 -8.65 3.48 -7.25
CA ILE A 346 -8.49 2.62 -6.08
C ILE A 346 -9.28 3.22 -4.92
N LEU A 347 -10.18 2.43 -4.35
CA LEU A 347 -11.00 2.80 -3.20
C LEU A 347 -10.35 2.31 -1.90
N ASP A 348 -9.92 1.04 -1.89
CA ASP A 348 -9.24 0.42 -0.76
C ASP A 348 -8.08 -0.45 -1.26
N THR A 349 -6.92 -0.29 -0.65
CA THR A 349 -5.69 -1.02 -1.02
C THR A 349 -5.65 -2.45 -0.47
N LYS A 350 -6.54 -2.79 0.47
CA LYS A 350 -6.65 -4.10 1.13
C LYS A 350 -8.06 -4.66 0.95
N GLY A 351 -8.41 -5.02 -0.28
CA GLY A 351 -9.71 -5.62 -0.55
C GLY A 351 -9.89 -6.96 0.17
N GLN A 352 -11.02 -7.15 0.81
CA GLN A 352 -11.37 -8.42 1.46
C GLN A 352 -12.00 -9.40 0.47
N LYS A 353 -11.71 -10.69 0.63
CA LYS A 353 -12.40 -11.72 -0.14
C LYS A 353 -13.85 -11.81 0.32
N ILE A 354 -14.78 -11.33 -0.50
CA ILE A 354 -16.20 -11.31 -0.19
C ILE A 354 -17.00 -12.11 -1.23
N SER A 355 -18.09 -12.72 -0.80
CA SER A 355 -19.02 -13.48 -1.64
C SER A 355 -20.42 -12.93 -1.50
N LYS A 356 -21.22 -12.94 -2.58
CA LYS A 356 -22.64 -12.56 -2.56
C LYS A 356 -23.50 -13.33 -1.55
N LYS A 357 -23.01 -14.48 -1.08
CA LYS A 357 -23.67 -15.28 -0.03
C LYS A 357 -23.36 -14.81 1.39
N ASN A 358 -22.39 -13.89 1.56
CA ASN A 358 -22.06 -13.34 2.87
C ASN A 358 -23.12 -12.32 3.30
N SER A 359 -23.61 -12.41 4.53
CA SER A 359 -24.58 -11.47 5.11
C SER A 359 -24.12 -10.01 5.04
N ASN A 360 -22.80 -9.77 5.10
CA ASN A 360 -22.21 -8.44 5.08
C ASN A 360 -21.88 -7.94 3.67
N TYR A 361 -22.27 -8.68 2.60
CA TYR A 361 -21.94 -8.29 1.23
C TYR A 361 -22.44 -6.89 0.88
N GLN A 362 -23.69 -6.59 1.20
CA GLN A 362 -24.29 -5.29 0.88
C GLN A 362 -23.62 -4.15 1.66
N ILE A 363 -23.35 -4.36 2.94
CA ILE A 363 -22.66 -3.38 3.80
C ILE A 363 -21.28 -3.04 3.23
N TYR A 364 -20.54 -4.07 2.77
CA TYR A 364 -19.23 -3.88 2.15
C TYR A 364 -19.31 -3.03 0.87
N ILE A 365 -20.29 -3.30 0.01
CA ILE A 365 -20.49 -2.54 -1.24
C ILE A 365 -20.88 -1.09 -0.94
N ASP A 366 -21.78 -0.87 -0.01
CA ASP A 366 -22.25 0.48 0.35
C ASP A 366 -21.10 1.31 0.97
N ARG A 367 -20.24 0.70 1.80
CA ARG A 367 -18.99 1.33 2.25
C ARG A 367 -18.11 1.79 1.08
N LEU A 368 -17.93 0.95 0.06
CA LEU A 368 -17.11 1.32 -1.10
C LEU A 368 -17.73 2.45 -1.92
N LYS A 369 -19.07 2.52 -2.02
CA LYS A 369 -19.77 3.64 -2.65
C LYS A 369 -19.57 4.94 -1.90
N ASP A 370 -19.64 4.90 -0.56
CA ASP A 370 -19.42 6.07 0.29
C ASP A 370 -17.95 6.57 0.19
N ILE A 371 -16.98 5.65 0.14
CA ILE A 371 -15.57 6.00 -0.14
C ILE A 371 -15.44 6.68 -1.51
N PHE A 372 -16.13 6.17 -2.54
CA PHE A 372 -16.08 6.76 -3.88
C PHE A 372 -16.66 8.17 -3.91
N ASP A 373 -17.74 8.43 -3.18
CA ASP A 373 -18.42 9.72 -3.11
C ASP A 373 -17.65 10.77 -2.29
N ASN A 374 -16.46 10.44 -1.76
CA ASN A 374 -15.74 11.25 -0.78
C ASN A 374 -16.67 11.72 0.36
N LYS A 375 -17.71 10.95 0.63
CA LYS A 375 -18.37 11.13 1.89
C LYS A 375 -17.31 10.78 2.91
N ASP A 376 -16.70 11.79 3.50
CA ASP A 376 -16.00 11.61 4.74
C ASP A 376 -16.92 10.71 5.57
N PHE A 377 -16.36 9.67 6.17
CA PHE A 377 -17.07 8.99 7.23
C PHE A 377 -17.49 10.09 8.17
N ASP A 378 -18.73 10.56 7.97
CA ASP A 378 -19.25 11.72 8.67
C ASP A 378 -18.98 11.47 10.15
N LYS A 379 -18.63 12.49 10.91
CA LYS A 379 -18.48 12.38 12.39
C LYS A 379 -19.58 11.47 12.98
N LYS A 380 -20.76 11.48 12.36
CA LYS A 380 -21.94 10.70 12.71
C LYS A 380 -21.78 9.18 12.43
N ASP A 381 -21.14 8.79 11.33
CA ASP A 381 -20.89 7.37 11.01
C ASP A 381 -19.73 6.83 11.84
N LYS A 382 -18.71 7.65 12.09
CA LYS A 382 -17.60 7.32 12.99
C LYS A 382 -18.09 7.17 14.43
N GLU A 383 -19.00 8.04 14.88
CA GLU A 383 -19.63 7.97 16.20
C GLU A 383 -20.54 6.73 16.30
N SER A 384 -21.36 6.47 15.29
CA SER A 384 -22.19 5.26 15.23
C SER A 384 -21.36 3.97 15.27
N LEU A 385 -20.18 3.96 14.63
CA LEU A 385 -19.30 2.80 14.63
C LEU A 385 -18.56 2.65 15.96
N LYS A 386 -18.20 3.76 16.62
CA LYS A 386 -17.70 3.79 18.01
C LYS A 386 -18.74 3.20 18.98
N GLU A 387 -19.99 3.63 18.87
CA GLU A 387 -21.10 3.09 19.67
C GLU A 387 -21.27 1.58 19.48
N LYS A 388 -21.31 1.12 18.23
CA LYS A 388 -21.41 -0.32 17.89
C LYS A 388 -20.23 -1.12 18.42
N LEU A 389 -19.01 -0.60 18.36
CA LEU A 389 -17.82 -1.26 18.87
C LEU A 389 -17.91 -1.38 20.41
N ILE A 390 -18.31 -0.32 21.09
CA ILE A 390 -18.53 -0.32 22.54
C ILE A 390 -19.63 -1.31 22.93
N GLU A 391 -20.73 -1.39 22.16
CA GLU A 391 -21.82 -2.35 22.38
C GLU A 391 -21.34 -3.78 22.23
N GLN A 392 -20.57 -4.08 21.17
CA GLN A 392 -19.97 -5.41 20.96
C GLN A 392 -19.01 -5.79 22.09
N LEU A 393 -18.21 -4.85 22.58
CA LEU A 393 -17.34 -5.11 23.74
C LEU A 393 -18.15 -5.36 25.02
N LYS A 394 -19.25 -4.64 25.25
CA LYS A 394 -20.16 -4.88 26.38
C LYS A 394 -20.78 -6.26 26.30
N ALA A 395 -21.30 -6.64 25.14
CA ALA A 395 -21.85 -7.99 24.90
C ALA A 395 -20.79 -9.07 25.12
N PHE A 396 -19.60 -8.89 24.54
CA PHE A 396 -18.49 -9.84 24.72
C PHE A 396 -18.12 -10.02 26.20
N HIS A 397 -18.01 -8.97 26.99
CA HIS A 397 -17.68 -9.05 28.40
C HIS A 397 -18.80 -9.64 29.24
N THR A 398 -20.06 -9.49 28.82
CA THR A 398 -21.21 -10.13 29.45
C THR A 398 -21.18 -11.65 29.22
N ASP A 399 -20.91 -12.08 27.99
CA ASP A 399 -20.86 -13.49 27.62
C ASP A 399 -19.56 -14.17 28.09
N ASN A 400 -18.47 -13.40 28.24
CA ASN A 400 -17.14 -13.88 28.58
C ASN A 400 -16.55 -13.12 29.78
N PRO A 401 -17.15 -13.14 30.96
CA PRO A 401 -16.75 -12.31 32.10
C PRO A 401 -15.35 -12.62 32.64
N LEU A 402 -14.77 -13.75 32.28
CA LEU A 402 -13.43 -14.17 32.68
C LEU A 402 -12.34 -13.88 31.65
N LYS A 403 -12.70 -13.44 30.44
CA LYS A 403 -11.72 -13.05 29.41
C LYS A 403 -11.40 -11.55 29.51
N LYS A 404 -10.11 -11.22 29.38
CA LYS A 404 -9.64 -9.82 29.47
C LYS A 404 -10.11 -8.95 28.31
N GLY A 405 -10.28 -9.50 27.13
CA GLY A 405 -10.71 -8.77 25.93
C GLY A 405 -10.83 -9.68 24.71
N ILE A 406 -11.15 -9.08 23.58
CA ILE A 406 -11.28 -9.70 22.26
C ILE A 406 -10.16 -9.22 21.35
N LYS A 407 -9.71 -10.03 20.38
CA LYS A 407 -8.67 -9.61 19.44
C LYS A 407 -9.21 -8.60 18.43
N PRO A 408 -8.43 -7.56 18.04
CA PRO A 408 -8.84 -6.59 17.01
C PRO A 408 -9.38 -7.25 15.74
N LEU A 409 -8.70 -8.24 15.20
CA LEU A 409 -9.11 -8.99 14.01
C LEU A 409 -10.48 -9.70 14.14
N GLU A 410 -10.87 -10.07 15.33
CA GLU A 410 -12.20 -10.65 15.57
C GLU A 410 -13.28 -9.58 15.60
N LEU A 411 -12.99 -8.39 16.16
CA LEU A 411 -13.86 -7.22 16.12
C LEU A 411 -14.05 -6.71 14.68
N GLU A 412 -12.98 -6.63 13.90
CA GLU A 412 -13.04 -6.28 12.47
C GLU A 412 -13.94 -7.22 11.67
N LYS A 413 -13.87 -8.53 11.95
CA LYS A 413 -14.75 -9.52 11.33
C LYS A 413 -16.22 -9.33 11.74
N ILE A 414 -16.49 -9.03 13.01
CA ILE A 414 -17.83 -8.79 13.53
C ILE A 414 -18.40 -7.51 12.91
N LEU A 415 -17.62 -6.43 12.89
CA LEU A 415 -18.04 -5.13 12.39
C LEU A 415 -17.90 -5.00 10.86
N SER A 416 -17.22 -5.96 10.21
CA SER A 416 -16.97 -6.00 8.75
C SER A 416 -16.33 -4.73 8.21
N THR A 417 -15.48 -4.10 9.02
CA THR A 417 -14.76 -2.87 8.66
C THR A 417 -13.41 -2.83 9.37
N ASP A 418 -12.47 -2.09 8.78
CA ASP A 418 -11.22 -1.73 9.46
C ASP A 418 -11.55 -0.77 10.62
N ILE A 419 -11.04 -1.08 11.80
CA ILE A 419 -11.32 -0.33 13.03
C ILE A 419 -10.07 0.33 13.62
N GLY A 420 -8.93 0.29 12.91
CA GLY A 420 -7.65 0.79 13.42
C GLY A 420 -7.74 2.21 13.96
N ASP A 421 -8.21 3.15 13.14
CA ASP A 421 -8.38 4.57 13.52
C ASP A 421 -9.38 4.76 14.67
N ILE A 422 -10.42 3.92 14.71
CA ILE A 422 -11.46 3.98 15.77
C ILE A 422 -10.91 3.45 17.08
N LEU A 423 -10.12 2.41 17.06
CA LEU A 423 -9.45 1.90 18.26
C LEU A 423 -8.48 2.92 18.85
N GLU A 424 -7.74 3.64 18.01
CA GLU A 424 -6.88 4.73 18.48
C GLU A 424 -7.68 5.85 19.13
N ASP A 425 -8.77 6.31 18.49
CA ASP A 425 -9.63 7.37 19.03
C ASP A 425 -10.23 6.96 20.37
N LEU A 426 -10.87 5.78 20.44
CA LEU A 426 -11.49 5.27 21.67
C LEU A 426 -10.46 5.04 22.79
N SER A 427 -9.23 4.68 22.44
CA SER A 427 -8.14 4.54 23.41
C SER A 427 -7.69 5.89 23.95
N LYS A 428 -7.57 6.93 23.10
CA LYS A 428 -7.28 8.32 23.51
C LYS A 428 -8.39 8.91 24.39
N GLU A 429 -9.64 8.52 24.11
CA GLU A 429 -10.82 8.92 24.90
C GLU A 429 -10.96 8.14 26.22
N ASN A 430 -10.07 7.20 26.52
CA ASN A 430 -10.12 6.30 27.69
C ASN A 430 -11.42 5.46 27.77
N LEU A 431 -12.02 5.12 26.64
CA LEU A 431 -13.20 4.26 26.57
C LEU A 431 -12.83 2.78 26.44
N ILE A 432 -11.69 2.51 25.84
CA ILE A 432 -11.12 1.17 25.69
C ILE A 432 -9.65 1.15 26.11
N LYS A 433 -9.11 -0.05 26.33
CA LYS A 433 -7.67 -0.29 26.47
C LYS A 433 -7.25 -1.45 25.58
N ILE A 434 -6.04 -1.34 25.06
CA ILE A 434 -5.43 -2.35 24.18
C ILE A 434 -4.20 -2.89 24.90
N GLU A 435 -4.25 -4.15 25.32
CA GLU A 435 -3.18 -4.82 26.03
C GLU A 435 -2.96 -6.23 25.43
N ASN A 436 -1.73 -6.63 25.20
CA ASN A 436 -1.36 -7.96 24.69
C ASN A 436 -2.18 -8.40 23.47
N ASN A 437 -2.37 -7.48 22.50
CA ASN A 437 -3.16 -7.71 21.29
C ASN A 437 -4.63 -8.08 21.55
N THR A 438 -5.20 -7.56 22.64
CA THR A 438 -6.63 -7.66 22.96
C THR A 438 -7.22 -6.30 23.31
N VAL A 439 -8.47 -6.07 22.91
CA VAL A 439 -9.25 -4.86 23.15
C VAL A 439 -10.27 -5.15 24.24
N SER A 440 -10.39 -4.26 25.20
CA SER A 440 -11.39 -4.33 26.28
C SER A 440 -11.95 -2.95 26.60
N LEU A 441 -13.11 -2.89 27.23
CA LEU A 441 -13.58 -1.64 27.83
C LEU A 441 -12.59 -1.16 28.89
N TYR A 442 -12.38 0.16 28.99
CA TYR A 442 -11.37 0.76 29.87
C TYR A 442 -11.55 0.37 31.34
N ASP A 443 -12.78 0.42 31.83
CA ASP A 443 -13.12 0.10 33.23
C ASP A 443 -13.36 -1.39 33.48
N PHE A 444 -13.27 -2.23 32.45
CA PHE A 444 -13.54 -3.65 32.61
C PHE A 444 -12.42 -4.32 33.42
N LYS A 445 -12.83 -4.99 34.48
CA LYS A 445 -11.96 -5.85 35.30
C LYS A 445 -12.63 -7.21 35.45
N VAL A 446 -11.89 -8.25 35.18
CA VAL A 446 -12.36 -9.62 35.45
C VAL A 446 -12.72 -9.78 36.92
N LYS A 447 -13.98 -10.09 37.19
CA LYS A 447 -14.49 -10.30 38.56
C LYS A 447 -14.96 -11.74 38.70
N LEU A 448 -14.29 -12.47 39.56
CA LEU A 448 -14.72 -13.80 39.94
C LEU A 448 -15.86 -13.73 40.97
N THR A 449 -16.86 -14.59 40.82
CA THR A 449 -17.89 -14.77 41.86
C THR A 449 -17.27 -15.35 43.15
N LYS A 450 -18.01 -15.36 44.24
CA LYS A 450 -17.53 -15.94 45.49
C LYS A 450 -17.20 -17.43 45.33
N GLU A 451 -18.06 -18.17 44.64
CA GLU A 451 -17.86 -19.59 44.34
C GLU A 451 -16.65 -19.84 43.41
N GLN A 452 -16.47 -19.01 42.41
CA GLN A 452 -15.32 -19.07 41.49
C GLN A 452 -14.00 -18.75 42.22
N LYS A 453 -14.02 -17.82 43.17
CA LYS A 453 -12.83 -17.54 44.02
C LYS A 453 -12.49 -18.75 44.90
N ASP A 454 -13.47 -19.37 45.54
CA ASP A 454 -13.27 -20.55 46.36
C ASP A 454 -12.73 -21.72 45.49
N LEU A 455 -13.34 -21.97 44.34
CA LEU A 455 -12.86 -22.98 43.40
C LEU A 455 -11.42 -22.70 42.94
N LYS A 456 -11.09 -21.45 42.58
CA LYS A 456 -9.72 -21.05 42.22
C LYS A 456 -8.73 -21.34 43.36
N GLU A 457 -9.08 -21.02 44.58
CA GLU A 457 -8.21 -21.28 45.74
C GLU A 457 -8.01 -22.77 45.98
N LYS A 458 -9.04 -23.59 45.80
CA LYS A 458 -8.93 -25.05 45.89
C LYS A 458 -8.02 -25.64 44.82
N ILE A 459 -8.20 -25.22 43.56
CA ILE A 459 -7.31 -25.62 42.46
C ILE A 459 -5.87 -25.18 42.74
N PHE A 460 -5.67 -23.93 43.17
CA PHE A 460 -4.36 -23.41 43.54
C PHE A 460 -3.70 -24.21 44.65
N LYS A 461 -4.46 -24.62 45.67
CA LYS A 461 -3.96 -25.41 46.78
C LYS A 461 -3.53 -26.81 46.34
N ILE A 462 -4.25 -27.44 45.41
CA ILE A 462 -3.86 -28.74 44.83
C ILE A 462 -2.50 -28.62 44.16
N TYR A 463 -2.31 -27.63 43.26
CA TYR A 463 -1.03 -27.38 42.58
C TYR A 463 0.10 -26.99 43.55
N LYS A 464 -0.21 -26.22 44.60
CA LYS A 464 0.76 -25.81 45.61
C LYS A 464 1.27 -27.03 46.42
N ASN A 465 0.38 -27.94 46.79
CA ASN A 465 0.73 -29.14 47.54
C ASN A 465 1.51 -30.16 46.70
N SER A 466 1.38 -30.12 45.37
CA SER A 466 2.10 -30.99 44.46
C SER A 466 3.56 -30.58 44.23
N GLY A 467 3.96 -29.34 44.58
CA GLY A 467 5.35 -28.87 44.44
C GLY A 467 5.82 -28.95 42.98
N PHE A 468 6.95 -29.60 42.75
CA PHE A 468 7.50 -29.82 41.40
C PHE A 468 6.90 -31.06 40.69
N TYR A 469 5.94 -31.74 41.29
CA TYR A 469 5.20 -32.82 40.64
C TYR A 469 4.09 -32.22 39.77
N MET A 470 4.13 -32.50 38.47
CA MET A 470 3.09 -32.07 37.54
C MET A 470 1.75 -32.72 37.86
N VAL A 471 0.67 -32.00 37.62
CA VAL A 471 -0.68 -32.46 37.84
C VAL A 471 -1.43 -32.51 36.52
N LYS A 472 -2.11 -33.62 36.21
CA LYS A 472 -3.03 -33.69 35.07
C LYS A 472 -4.35 -33.01 35.40
N TYR A 473 -4.98 -32.39 34.41
CA TYR A 473 -6.28 -31.74 34.59
C TYR A 473 -7.35 -32.72 35.09
N GLU A 474 -7.33 -33.97 34.61
CA GLU A 474 -8.24 -35.05 35.06
C GLU A 474 -8.23 -35.24 36.57
N ILE A 475 -7.08 -35.11 37.23
CA ILE A 475 -6.96 -35.23 38.72
C ILE A 475 -7.72 -34.07 39.37
N ILE A 476 -7.62 -32.86 38.84
CA ILE A 476 -8.34 -31.68 39.34
C ILE A 476 -9.86 -31.89 39.19
N GLU A 477 -10.28 -32.39 38.02
CA GLU A 477 -11.68 -32.65 37.73
C GLU A 477 -12.24 -33.74 38.66
N ASN A 478 -11.51 -34.82 38.87
CA ASN A 478 -11.94 -35.92 39.78
C ASN A 478 -11.99 -35.49 41.25
N MET A 479 -11.04 -34.68 41.71
CA MET A 479 -11.01 -34.21 43.11
C MET A 479 -12.09 -33.17 43.43
N LEU A 480 -12.53 -32.41 42.47
CA LEU A 480 -13.45 -31.29 42.67
C LEU A 480 -14.82 -31.50 42.03
N GLY A 481 -14.98 -32.53 41.17
CA GLY A 481 -16.19 -32.79 40.40
C GLY A 481 -17.45 -33.12 41.24
N ASP A 482 -17.28 -33.61 42.45
CA ASP A 482 -18.40 -33.82 43.38
C ASP A 482 -18.92 -32.52 44.03
N PHE A 483 -18.11 -31.45 44.00
CA PHE A 483 -18.41 -30.18 44.65
C PHE A 483 -18.73 -29.05 43.68
N TYR A 484 -18.25 -29.15 42.41
CA TYR A 484 -18.40 -28.11 41.38
C TYR A 484 -18.74 -28.73 40.03
N PRO A 485 -19.57 -28.05 39.22
CA PRO A 485 -19.83 -28.47 37.83
C PRO A 485 -18.55 -28.54 37.01
N LYS A 486 -18.36 -29.60 36.23
CA LYS A 486 -17.16 -29.81 35.40
C LYS A 486 -16.86 -28.60 34.51
N LYS A 487 -17.89 -27.96 33.91
CA LYS A 487 -17.73 -26.75 33.09
C LYS A 487 -17.14 -25.55 33.86
N GLU A 488 -17.48 -25.41 35.16
CA GLU A 488 -16.92 -24.33 35.97
C GLU A 488 -15.48 -24.62 36.38
N ILE A 489 -15.15 -25.90 36.66
CA ILE A 489 -13.77 -26.34 36.92
C ILE A 489 -12.92 -26.04 35.70
N GLU A 490 -13.37 -26.40 34.50
CA GLU A 490 -12.67 -26.11 33.22
C GLU A 490 -12.47 -24.61 32.99
N LYS A 491 -13.52 -23.79 33.20
CA LYS A 491 -13.46 -22.35 33.07
C LYS A 491 -12.42 -21.72 33.99
N ILE A 492 -12.44 -22.08 35.27
CA ILE A 492 -11.51 -21.49 36.25
C ILE A 492 -10.08 -22.00 36.01
N HIS A 493 -9.93 -23.28 35.67
CA HIS A 493 -8.62 -23.83 35.32
C HIS A 493 -8.03 -23.11 34.10
N ARG A 494 -8.81 -22.92 33.02
CA ARG A 494 -8.42 -22.16 31.84
C ARG A 494 -8.07 -20.69 32.18
N PHE A 495 -8.88 -20.04 33.03
CA PHE A 495 -8.60 -18.70 33.55
C PHE A 495 -7.25 -18.66 34.28
N MET A 496 -6.90 -19.67 35.07
CA MET A 496 -5.60 -19.73 35.75
C MET A 496 -4.43 -19.92 34.80
N VAL A 497 -4.61 -20.68 33.71
CA VAL A 497 -3.60 -20.80 32.63
C VAL A 497 -3.40 -19.49 31.90
N GLU A 498 -4.48 -18.86 31.44
CA GLU A 498 -4.45 -17.57 30.68
C GLU A 498 -3.87 -16.42 31.52
N ASN A 499 -4.05 -16.47 32.83
CA ASN A 499 -3.46 -15.51 33.77
C ASN A 499 -2.09 -15.93 34.32
N GLN A 500 -1.46 -16.93 33.71
CA GLN A 500 -0.12 -17.41 34.08
C GLN A 500 0.03 -17.80 35.56
N MET A 501 -1.04 -18.25 36.19
CA MET A 501 -1.00 -18.77 37.55
C MET A 501 -0.48 -20.20 37.56
N ILE A 502 -0.83 -20.97 36.52
CA ILE A 502 -0.34 -22.31 36.23
C ILE A 502 0.22 -22.38 34.82
N VAL A 503 1.24 -23.20 34.59
CA VAL A 503 1.93 -23.39 33.33
C VAL A 503 1.53 -24.70 32.71
N TYR A 504 1.04 -24.69 31.47
CA TYR A 504 0.86 -25.88 30.66
C TYR A 504 2.22 -26.41 30.21
N LEU A 505 2.49 -27.67 30.45
CA LEU A 505 3.72 -28.35 30.04
C LEU A 505 3.48 -29.15 28.75
N GLU A 506 2.88 -30.32 28.84
CA GLU A 506 2.55 -31.20 27.71
C GLU A 506 1.48 -32.23 28.15
N GLU A 507 0.80 -32.87 27.22
CA GLU A 507 -0.14 -34.00 27.50
C GLU A 507 -1.10 -33.73 28.66
N ASP A 508 -1.74 -32.57 28.68
CA ASP A 508 -2.69 -32.14 29.71
C ASP A 508 -2.12 -32.09 31.14
N ARG A 509 -0.81 -31.81 31.24
CA ARG A 509 -0.06 -31.67 32.48
C ARG A 509 0.29 -30.24 32.77
N TYR A 510 0.18 -29.86 34.01
CA TYR A 510 0.38 -28.49 34.45
C TYR A 510 1.20 -28.41 35.74
N ILE A 511 1.82 -27.26 35.97
CA ILE A 511 2.57 -26.94 37.18
C ILE A 511 2.23 -25.50 37.63
N LEU A 512 2.33 -25.24 38.94
CA LEU A 512 2.19 -23.88 39.44
C LEU A 512 3.32 -22.98 38.90
N SER A 513 3.00 -21.78 38.41
CA SER A 513 4.00 -20.85 37.83
C SER A 513 5.13 -20.50 38.82
N GLY A 514 4.83 -20.48 40.12
CA GLY A 514 5.84 -20.27 41.14
C GLY A 514 6.95 -21.33 41.10
N PHE A 515 6.56 -22.61 41.05
CA PHE A 515 7.54 -23.70 40.95
C PHE A 515 8.27 -23.75 39.59
N PHE A 516 7.57 -23.41 38.52
CA PHE A 516 8.22 -23.31 37.20
C PHE A 516 9.32 -22.23 37.20
N LYS A 517 9.04 -21.04 37.76
CA LYS A 517 10.02 -19.96 37.93
C LYS A 517 11.14 -20.32 38.91
N GLU A 518 10.82 -21.09 39.96
CA GLU A 518 11.82 -21.59 40.90
C GLU A 518 12.75 -22.61 40.24
N ALA A 519 12.24 -23.48 39.36
CA ALA A 519 13.07 -24.36 38.54
C ALA A 519 14.02 -23.60 37.63
N GLN A 520 13.54 -22.52 37.00
CA GLN A 520 14.40 -21.62 36.20
C GLN A 520 15.49 -21.00 37.06
N LYS A 521 15.15 -20.47 38.24
CA LYS A 521 16.12 -19.87 39.15
C LYS A 521 17.17 -20.88 39.61
N LYS A 522 16.75 -22.07 40.04
CA LYS A 522 17.69 -23.14 40.42
C LYS A 522 18.66 -23.53 39.31
N LEU A 523 18.19 -23.50 38.04
CA LEU A 523 19.06 -23.72 36.87
C LEU A 523 20.05 -22.57 36.67
N VAL A 524 19.64 -21.33 36.80
CA VAL A 524 20.54 -20.16 36.71
C VAL A 524 21.61 -20.26 37.81
N ASP A 525 21.22 -20.57 39.04
CA ASP A 525 22.13 -20.72 40.17
C ASP A 525 23.09 -21.91 39.94
N TYR A 526 22.62 -23.05 39.39
CA TYR A 526 23.45 -24.17 38.99
C TYR A 526 24.50 -23.81 37.95
N PHE A 527 24.09 -23.10 36.91
CA PHE A 527 24.97 -22.64 35.83
C PHE A 527 25.83 -21.42 36.18
N SER A 528 25.70 -20.84 37.37
CA SER A 528 26.61 -19.80 37.85
C SER A 528 28.02 -20.30 38.09
N GLN A 529 28.20 -21.64 38.31
CA GLN A 529 29.49 -22.28 38.48
C GLN A 529 30.12 -22.61 37.11
N GLU A 530 31.37 -22.26 36.91
CA GLU A 530 32.10 -22.43 35.61
C GLU A 530 32.19 -23.90 35.17
N GLU A 531 32.31 -24.83 36.12
CA GLU A 531 32.33 -26.27 35.85
C GLU A 531 30.97 -26.73 35.25
N ASN A 532 29.85 -26.27 35.80
CA ASN A 532 28.49 -26.61 35.35
C ASN A 532 28.18 -26.00 34.00
N LYS A 533 28.71 -24.81 33.70
CA LYS A 533 28.58 -24.19 32.35
C LYS A 533 29.22 -25.08 31.29
N LYS A 534 30.39 -25.70 31.58
CA LYS A 534 31.10 -26.58 30.64
C LYS A 534 30.42 -27.95 30.51
N ASN A 535 29.99 -28.53 31.62
CA ASN A 535 29.52 -29.89 31.66
C ASN A 535 28.01 -30.02 31.35
N GLY A 536 27.25 -28.93 31.46
CA GLY A 536 25.82 -28.93 31.29
C GLY A 536 25.10 -29.68 32.42
N ILE A 537 23.79 -29.90 32.25
CA ILE A 537 22.97 -30.67 33.18
C ILE A 537 22.27 -31.83 32.46
N THR A 538 22.36 -33.02 33.00
CA THR A 538 21.60 -34.18 32.51
C THR A 538 20.17 -34.18 33.06
N LEU A 539 19.28 -34.98 32.47
CA LEU A 539 17.92 -35.17 33.01
C LEU A 539 17.93 -35.69 34.47
N GLY A 540 18.87 -36.58 34.81
CA GLY A 540 19.05 -37.05 36.16
C GLY A 540 19.46 -35.94 37.12
N GLY A 541 20.47 -35.16 36.77
CA GLY A 541 20.91 -34.00 37.57
C GLY A 541 19.82 -32.95 37.74
N PHE A 542 19.04 -32.66 36.69
CA PHE A 542 17.91 -31.74 36.81
C PHE A 542 16.80 -32.27 37.74
N ARG A 543 16.49 -33.56 37.64
CA ARG A 543 15.53 -34.22 38.54
C ARG A 543 15.92 -34.08 40.01
N GLU A 544 17.21 -34.29 40.33
CA GLU A 544 17.76 -34.15 41.68
C GLU A 544 17.76 -32.66 42.11
N LEU A 545 18.13 -31.74 41.23
CA LEU A 545 18.16 -30.31 41.50
C LEU A 545 16.81 -29.74 41.97
N ILE A 546 15.70 -30.21 41.38
CA ILE A 546 14.35 -29.73 41.74
C ILE A 546 13.57 -30.70 42.63
N ASP A 547 14.15 -31.83 43.01
CA ASP A 547 13.53 -32.87 43.83
C ASP A 547 12.16 -33.31 43.31
N THR A 548 12.16 -34.02 42.18
CA THR A 548 10.91 -34.46 41.51
C THR A 548 11.07 -35.85 40.89
N ASN A 549 9.96 -36.41 40.37
CA ASN A 549 10.02 -37.66 39.63
C ASN A 549 10.52 -37.46 38.19
N ARG A 550 10.92 -38.57 37.54
CA ARG A 550 11.47 -38.56 36.20
C ARG A 550 10.51 -37.91 35.17
N GLN A 551 9.21 -38.19 35.27
CA GLN A 551 8.21 -37.75 34.33
C GLN A 551 7.97 -36.24 34.42
N SER A 552 7.89 -35.69 35.63
CA SER A 552 7.78 -34.26 35.88
C SER A 552 9.03 -33.51 35.41
N ALA A 553 10.22 -34.07 35.69
CA ALA A 553 11.48 -33.51 35.22
C ALA A 553 11.53 -33.42 33.69
N ILE A 554 11.09 -34.45 32.95
CA ILE A 554 11.02 -34.46 31.48
C ILE A 554 10.08 -33.36 30.99
N SER A 555 8.85 -33.27 31.49
CA SER A 555 7.85 -32.30 31.03
C SER A 555 8.29 -30.86 31.31
N ILE A 556 8.92 -30.60 32.46
CA ILE A 556 9.42 -29.26 32.82
C ILE A 556 10.60 -28.89 31.91
N ILE A 557 11.56 -29.79 31.68
CA ILE A 557 12.75 -29.51 30.86
C ILE A 557 12.37 -29.31 29.38
N ASN A 558 11.43 -30.14 28.87
CA ASN A 558 10.89 -29.96 27.51
C ASN A 558 10.25 -28.56 27.33
N LYS A 559 9.51 -28.12 28.35
CA LYS A 559 8.92 -26.76 28.33
C LYS A 559 9.98 -25.69 28.36
N LEU A 560 11.05 -25.85 29.13
CA LEU A 560 12.19 -24.92 29.20
C LEU A 560 12.95 -24.86 27.85
N GLU A 561 13.12 -26.00 27.18
CA GLU A 561 13.69 -26.06 25.82
C GLU A 561 12.77 -25.35 24.82
N LYS A 562 11.46 -25.60 24.88
CA LYS A 562 10.46 -25.01 23.97
C LYS A 562 10.37 -23.48 24.08
N ILE A 563 10.59 -22.91 25.25
CA ILE A 563 10.65 -21.46 25.46
C ILE A 563 12.05 -20.87 25.25
N ASN A 564 12.97 -21.66 24.70
CA ASN A 564 14.35 -21.29 24.44
C ASN A 564 15.15 -20.84 25.68
N PHE A 565 14.79 -21.35 26.85
CA PHE A 565 15.55 -21.14 28.09
C PHE A 565 16.76 -22.09 28.19
N LEU A 566 16.60 -23.34 27.72
CA LEU A 566 17.64 -24.33 27.64
C LEU A 566 17.91 -24.75 26.18
N ILE A 567 19.15 -25.20 25.92
CA ILE A 567 19.57 -25.82 24.65
C ILE A 567 19.99 -27.25 24.95
N ASN A 568 19.46 -28.22 24.22
CA ASN A 568 19.84 -29.64 24.32
C ASN A 568 20.99 -29.96 23.35
N ARG A 569 22.09 -30.51 23.85
CA ARG A 569 23.20 -31.05 23.09
C ARG A 569 23.51 -32.47 23.60
N GLU A 570 23.32 -33.46 22.77
CA GLU A 570 23.63 -34.86 23.09
C GLU A 570 23.08 -35.34 24.47
N ASN A 571 21.81 -35.08 24.73
CA ASN A 571 21.12 -35.37 26.01
C ASN A 571 21.59 -34.56 27.23
N THR A 572 22.45 -33.58 27.05
CA THR A 572 22.89 -32.62 28.07
C THR A 572 22.31 -31.26 27.77
N ARG A 573 21.84 -30.53 28.76
CA ARG A 573 21.20 -29.22 28.61
C ARG A 573 22.14 -28.13 29.11
N PHE A 574 22.08 -27.00 28.40
CA PHE A 574 22.88 -25.82 28.70
C PHE A 574 21.95 -24.59 28.75
N LEU A 575 22.28 -23.66 29.63
CA LEU A 575 21.56 -22.39 29.68
C LEU A 575 21.84 -21.61 28.40
N ARG A 576 20.84 -20.99 27.81
CA ARG A 576 21.03 -20.14 26.64
C ARG A 576 21.65 -18.80 27.04
N GLU A 577 22.54 -18.26 26.21
CA GLU A 577 23.12 -16.92 26.40
C GLU A 577 22.01 -15.86 26.42
N GLY A 578 22.02 -15.00 27.45
CA GLY A 578 21.04 -13.93 27.65
C GLY A 578 20.05 -14.15 28.80
N PHE A 579 20.15 -15.26 29.55
CA PHE A 579 19.37 -15.52 30.77
C PHE A 579 20.26 -15.56 32.02
#